data_b755ddfb65e0c7763e623738069f35ec
#
_entry.id   b755ddfb65e0c7763e623738069f35ec
#
_cell.length_a   1.000
_cell.length_b   1.000
_cell.length_c   1.000
_cell.angle_alpha   90.00
_cell.angle_beta   90.00
_cell.angle_gamma   90.00
#
_symmetry.space_group_name_H-M   'P 1'
#
loop_
_entity.id
_entity.type
_entity.pdbx_description
1 polymer ?
#
loop_
_entity_poly.entity_id
_entity_poly.type
_entity_poly.pdbx_seq_one_letter_code
_entity_poly.pdbx_strand_id
1 'polypeptide(L)'
;TIKVAGYSFMITKYQSKAIVVHNEYSFTSSILTAYCETRNVLHINVMHGEKMYYIRDSYFRYDRCYVWDAYYRDLFISMNAAPSQFIIALPPSMKINCAKHVNEGCYAYYKYFLTSQTKEQLVSISNSLQSLLMHGRKVKYRLHPRYSDRELVKQIVGKENVEYPEKVSILDSISNMDTAIGLYTTVLNQAYHCG
;
A
#
# COMPACT_ATOMS: atom_id res chain seq x y z
N THR A 1 -18.74 6.15 23.61
CA THR A 1 -19.15 5.67 22.29
C THR A 1 -19.18 4.15 22.29
N ILE A 2 -19.97 3.51 21.41
CA ILE A 2 -20.06 2.04 21.25
C ILE A 2 -18.65 1.43 21.04
N LYS A 3 -17.80 2.09 20.25
CA LYS A 3 -16.42 1.68 20.03
C LYS A 3 -15.61 1.57 21.33
N VAL A 4 -15.63 2.60 22.16
CA VAL A 4 -14.94 2.58 23.47
C VAL A 4 -15.48 1.49 24.37
N ALA A 5 -16.79 1.26 24.39
CA ALA A 5 -17.41 0.18 25.17
C ALA A 5 -16.92 -1.22 24.74
N GLY A 6 -16.84 -1.47 23.42
CA GLY A 6 -16.30 -2.72 22.88
C GLY A 6 -14.83 -2.95 23.29
N TYR A 7 -13.98 -1.94 23.14
CA TYR A 7 -12.58 -2.04 23.56
C TYR A 7 -12.43 -2.14 25.08
N SER A 8 -13.28 -1.43 25.85
CA SER A 8 -13.32 -1.55 27.31
C SER A 8 -13.57 -2.99 27.76
N PHE A 9 -14.55 -3.65 27.15
CA PHE A 9 -14.82 -5.07 27.41
C PHE A 9 -13.59 -5.94 27.10
N MET A 10 -12.95 -5.75 25.97
CA MET A 10 -11.77 -6.53 25.59
C MET A 10 -10.59 -6.29 26.54
N ILE A 11 -10.31 -5.03 26.89
CA ILE A 11 -9.25 -4.66 27.83
C ILE A 11 -9.48 -5.35 29.18
N THR A 12 -10.70 -5.27 29.70
CA THR A 12 -11.05 -5.86 31.01
C THR A 12 -10.98 -7.38 30.97
N LYS A 13 -11.57 -8.00 29.93
CA LYS A 13 -11.64 -9.45 29.80
C LYS A 13 -10.27 -10.11 29.63
N TYR A 14 -9.41 -9.49 28.81
CA TYR A 14 -8.12 -10.08 28.44
C TYR A 14 -6.93 -9.43 29.15
N GLN A 15 -7.16 -8.45 30.01
CA GLN A 15 -6.12 -7.67 30.71
C GLN A 15 -5.03 -7.15 29.76
N SER A 16 -5.48 -6.63 28.60
CA SER A 16 -4.59 -6.22 27.52
C SER A 16 -3.69 -5.08 27.96
N LYS A 17 -2.40 -5.15 27.62
CA LYS A 17 -1.43 -4.09 27.85
C LYS A 17 -1.31 -3.11 26.69
N ALA A 18 -1.75 -3.52 25.50
CA ALA A 18 -1.78 -2.70 24.31
C ALA A 18 -2.94 -3.08 23.40
N ILE A 19 -3.44 -2.13 22.65
CA ILE A 19 -4.33 -2.30 21.51
C ILE A 19 -3.54 -1.89 20.27
N VAL A 20 -3.45 -2.78 19.31
CA VAL A 20 -2.80 -2.52 18.02
C VAL A 20 -3.87 -2.50 16.93
N VAL A 21 -3.93 -1.40 16.20
CA VAL A 21 -4.87 -1.20 15.09
C VAL A 21 -4.10 -0.84 13.81
N HIS A 22 -4.72 -1.05 12.64
CA HIS A 22 -4.04 -0.78 11.37
C HIS A 22 -4.78 0.22 10.46
N ASN A 23 -5.98 0.64 10.82
CA ASN A 23 -6.87 1.32 9.86
C ASN A 23 -7.72 2.46 10.46
N GLU A 24 -7.39 2.94 11.63
CA GLU A 24 -8.26 3.85 12.37
C GLU A 24 -7.73 5.29 12.43
N TYR A 25 -7.50 5.88 11.26
CA TYR A 25 -7.08 7.27 11.14
C TYR A 25 -8.31 8.19 11.18
N SER A 26 -8.74 8.58 12.35
CA SER A 26 -9.81 9.56 12.50
C SER A 26 -9.75 10.20 13.90
N PHE A 27 -10.40 11.33 14.07
CA PHE A 27 -10.49 11.98 15.38
C PHE A 27 -11.11 11.07 16.47
N THR A 28 -11.89 10.08 16.09
CA THR A 28 -12.47 9.11 17.04
C THR A 28 -11.42 8.19 17.66
N SER A 29 -10.27 8.00 17.02
CA SER A 29 -9.14 7.25 17.61
C SER A 29 -8.54 8.00 18.79
N SER A 30 -8.54 9.33 18.77
CA SER A 30 -8.09 10.16 19.89
C SER A 30 -8.90 9.91 21.17
N ILE A 31 -10.22 9.69 21.04
CA ILE A 31 -11.11 9.34 22.18
C ILE A 31 -10.72 7.98 22.77
N LEU A 32 -10.44 7.00 21.92
CA LEU A 32 -10.00 5.68 22.38
C LEU A 32 -8.61 5.76 23.02
N THR A 33 -7.69 6.55 22.47
CA THR A 33 -6.36 6.77 23.06
C THR A 33 -6.48 7.36 24.45
N ALA A 34 -7.27 8.42 24.63
CA ALA A 34 -7.51 9.02 25.94
C ALA A 34 -8.14 8.02 26.93
N TYR A 35 -9.04 7.17 26.48
CA TYR A 35 -9.58 6.09 27.32
C TYR A 35 -8.49 5.07 27.71
N CYS A 36 -7.64 4.66 26.75
CA CYS A 36 -6.55 3.71 27.01
C CYS A 36 -5.53 4.29 28.01
N GLU A 37 -5.21 5.58 27.95
CA GLU A 37 -4.37 6.28 28.92
C GLU A 37 -4.90 6.10 30.36
N THR A 38 -6.24 6.23 30.59
CA THR A 38 -6.85 6.03 31.93
C THR A 38 -6.75 4.60 32.44
N ARG A 39 -6.46 3.65 31.57
CA ARG A 39 -6.33 2.21 31.88
C ARG A 39 -4.89 1.70 31.84
N ASN A 40 -3.93 2.59 31.61
CA ASN A 40 -2.52 2.24 31.43
C ASN A 40 -2.32 1.20 30.31
N VAL A 41 -3.05 1.38 29.19
CA VAL A 41 -3.01 0.53 27.99
C VAL A 41 -2.49 1.34 26.83
N LEU A 42 -1.53 0.85 26.09
CA LEU A 42 -1.01 1.52 24.90
C LEU A 42 -1.99 1.38 23.72
N HIS A 43 -2.25 2.47 23.03
CA HIS A 43 -3.00 2.47 21.77
C HIS A 43 -2.05 2.74 20.61
N ILE A 44 -1.81 1.74 19.79
CA ILE A 44 -0.78 1.72 18.75
C ILE A 44 -1.45 1.58 17.38
N ASN A 45 -1.06 2.44 16.44
CA ASN A 45 -1.42 2.25 15.03
C ASN A 45 -0.21 1.75 14.24
N VAL A 46 -0.46 0.78 13.35
CA VAL A 46 0.52 0.30 12.37
C VAL A 46 -0.08 0.56 10.99
N MET A 47 0.52 1.46 10.23
CA MET A 47 0.02 1.87 8.93
C MET A 47 -0.19 0.67 8.01
N HIS A 48 -1.38 0.60 7.40
CA HIS A 48 -1.75 -0.38 6.39
C HIS A 48 -2.24 0.32 5.14
N GLY A 49 -1.68 -0.05 3.99
CA GLY A 49 -2.02 0.54 2.71
C GLY A 49 -1.58 2.00 2.55
N GLU A 50 -1.60 2.48 1.34
CA GLU A 50 -1.27 3.86 1.01
C GLU A 50 -2.28 4.84 1.60
N LYS A 51 -1.78 6.02 1.93
CA LYS A 51 -2.59 7.14 2.43
C LYS A 51 -2.45 8.33 1.49
N MET A 52 -3.57 8.99 1.30
CA MET A 52 -3.65 10.23 0.51
C MET A 52 -4.12 11.35 1.43
N TYR A 53 -4.04 12.59 0.95
CA TYR A 53 -4.63 13.72 1.65
C TYR A 53 -6.15 13.56 1.73
N TYR A 54 -6.64 13.18 2.91
CA TYR A 54 -8.05 12.93 3.14
C TYR A 54 -8.49 13.47 4.50
N ILE A 55 -9.43 14.40 4.51
CA ILE A 55 -9.85 15.13 5.71
C ILE A 55 -10.28 14.23 6.87
N ARG A 56 -10.82 13.03 6.58
CA ARG A 56 -11.19 12.05 7.61
C ARG A 56 -9.98 11.58 8.43
N ASP A 57 -8.80 11.57 7.83
CA ASP A 57 -7.56 11.09 8.43
C ASP A 57 -6.82 12.23 9.18
N SER A 58 -7.55 13.30 9.55
CA SER A 58 -7.03 14.44 10.29
C SER A 58 -7.23 14.27 11.80
N TYR A 59 -6.45 15.03 12.59
CA TYR A 59 -6.59 15.17 14.05
C TYR A 59 -6.57 13.85 14.84
N PHE A 60 -6.04 12.77 14.32
CA PHE A 60 -5.92 11.55 15.06
C PHE A 60 -4.77 11.58 16.07
N ARG A 61 -4.91 10.80 17.15
CA ARG A 61 -3.89 10.64 18.18
C ARG A 61 -3.78 9.18 18.58
N TYR A 62 -2.54 8.72 18.68
CA TYR A 62 -2.12 7.43 19.23
C TYR A 62 -0.97 7.64 20.21
N ASP A 63 -0.68 6.64 21.05
CA ASP A 63 0.56 6.62 21.82
C ASP A 63 1.75 6.40 20.89
N ARG A 64 1.58 5.56 19.86
CA ARG A 64 2.56 5.32 18.81
C ARG A 64 1.85 5.09 17.47
N CYS A 65 2.33 5.73 16.43
CA CYS A 65 1.86 5.55 15.06
C CYS A 65 3.04 5.18 14.16
N TYR A 66 3.09 3.93 13.75
CA TYR A 66 4.13 3.45 12.84
C TYR A 66 3.72 3.76 11.40
N VAL A 67 4.56 4.52 10.72
CA VAL A 67 4.41 4.91 9.31
C VAL A 67 5.58 4.41 8.49
N TRP A 68 5.39 4.22 7.19
CA TRP A 68 6.38 3.57 6.34
C TRP A 68 7.61 4.44 6.10
N ASP A 69 7.42 5.76 5.93
CA ASP A 69 8.49 6.70 5.64
C ASP A 69 8.16 8.12 6.13
N ALA A 70 9.06 9.06 5.82
CA ALA A 70 8.92 10.46 6.18
C ALA A 70 7.75 11.15 5.46
N TYR A 71 7.43 10.73 4.23
CA TYR A 71 6.32 11.30 3.45
C TYR A 71 4.99 11.14 4.20
N TYR A 72 4.68 9.94 4.71
CA TYR A 72 3.43 9.71 5.43
C TYR A 72 3.39 10.41 6.79
N ARG A 73 4.52 10.49 7.49
CA ARG A 73 4.64 11.31 8.71
C ARG A 73 4.26 12.76 8.41
N ASP A 74 4.87 13.35 7.38
CA ASP A 74 4.69 14.75 7.05
C ASP A 74 3.28 15.03 6.49
N LEU A 75 2.72 14.09 5.73
CA LEU A 75 1.32 14.12 5.29
C LEU A 75 0.37 14.21 6.48
N PHE A 76 0.51 13.34 7.47
CA PHE A 76 -0.37 13.36 8.65
C PHE A 76 -0.16 14.58 9.53
N ILE A 77 1.08 15.08 9.67
CA ILE A 77 1.35 16.32 10.37
C ILE A 77 0.67 17.50 9.67
N SER A 78 0.69 17.55 8.34
CA SER A 78 -0.02 18.59 7.57
C SER A 78 -1.54 18.53 7.75
N MET A 79 -2.07 17.36 8.16
CA MET A 79 -3.48 17.15 8.53
C MET A 79 -3.72 17.28 10.06
N ASN A 80 -2.85 18.00 10.77
CA ASN A 80 -2.95 18.30 12.20
C ASN A 80 -2.84 17.08 13.14
N ALA A 81 -2.16 16.01 12.74
CA ALA A 81 -1.77 14.96 13.67
C ALA A 81 -0.55 15.38 14.49
N ALA A 82 -0.52 15.02 15.78
CA ALA A 82 0.60 15.38 16.68
C ALA A 82 1.91 14.73 16.24
N PRO A 83 3.02 15.48 16.04
CA PRO A 83 4.27 14.94 15.52
C PRO A 83 4.92 13.85 16.38
N SER A 84 4.76 13.97 17.71
CA SER A 84 5.45 13.11 18.69
C SER A 84 5.01 11.64 18.66
N GLN A 85 3.87 11.32 18.03
CA GLN A 85 3.36 9.96 17.96
C GLN A 85 4.01 9.10 16.85
N PHE A 86 4.70 9.71 15.87
CA PHE A 86 5.16 9.00 14.67
C PHE A 86 6.50 8.31 14.87
N ILE A 87 6.55 7.06 14.42
CA ILE A 87 7.75 6.23 14.32
C ILE A 87 7.84 5.76 12.87
N ILE A 88 8.94 6.10 12.20
CA ILE A 88 9.19 5.61 10.83
C ILE A 88 9.70 4.18 10.95
N ALA A 89 8.93 3.22 10.43
CA ALA A 89 9.28 1.82 10.42
C ALA A 89 8.63 1.10 9.23
N LEU A 90 9.44 0.72 8.26
CA LEU A 90 9.00 -0.07 7.13
C LEU A 90 8.67 -1.50 7.58
N PRO A 91 7.46 -2.03 7.28
CA PRO A 91 7.12 -3.39 7.66
C PRO A 91 8.02 -4.42 6.96
N PRO A 92 8.26 -5.58 7.57
CA PRO A 92 9.12 -6.63 6.99
C PRO A 92 8.71 -7.06 5.57
N SER A 93 7.40 -7.07 5.29
CA SER A 93 6.85 -7.39 3.96
C SER A 93 7.21 -6.40 2.86
N MET A 94 7.68 -5.20 3.22
CA MET A 94 8.14 -4.17 2.29
C MET A 94 9.66 -4.03 2.28
N LYS A 95 10.37 -4.66 3.23
CA LYS A 95 11.83 -4.74 3.22
C LYS A 95 12.28 -5.80 2.23
N ILE A 96 12.16 -5.48 0.96
CA ILE A 96 12.51 -6.37 -0.13
C ILE A 96 13.96 -6.09 -0.52
N ASN A 97 14.85 -7.06 -0.33
CA ASN A 97 16.18 -7.02 -0.93
C ASN A 97 16.05 -7.45 -2.39
N CYS A 98 15.76 -6.50 -3.27
CA CYS A 98 15.84 -6.73 -4.70
C CYS A 98 17.31 -6.72 -5.10
N ALA A 99 17.84 -7.87 -5.54
CA ALA A 99 19.03 -7.85 -6.34
C ALA A 99 18.67 -7.15 -7.67
N LYS A 100 19.11 -5.91 -7.84
CA LYS A 100 18.98 -5.23 -9.15
C LYS A 100 19.78 -6.07 -10.14
N HIS A 101 19.09 -6.78 -11.01
CA HIS A 101 19.68 -7.26 -12.21
C HIS A 101 19.86 -6.02 -13.13
N VAL A 102 21.01 -5.36 -13.00
CA VAL A 102 21.45 -4.41 -14.01
C VAL A 102 21.77 -5.24 -15.26
N ASN A 103 20.75 -5.50 -16.04
CA ASN A 103 20.92 -6.06 -17.36
C ASN A 103 21.47 -4.94 -18.25
N GLU A 104 22.79 -4.79 -18.29
CA GLU A 104 23.47 -3.97 -19.27
C GLU A 104 23.04 -4.43 -20.67
N GLY A 105 22.24 -3.61 -21.33
CA GLY A 105 21.83 -3.82 -22.73
C GLY A 105 20.43 -4.39 -22.97
N CYS A 106 19.58 -4.54 -21.97
CA CYS A 106 18.21 -5.03 -22.17
C CYS A 106 17.18 -3.90 -22.23
N TYR A 107 16.23 -4.10 -23.11
CA TYR A 107 15.05 -3.29 -23.38
C TYR A 107 14.32 -2.90 -22.09
N ALA A 108 14.00 -1.60 -21.95
CA ALA A 108 13.22 -1.10 -20.85
C ALA A 108 11.89 -1.84 -20.72
N TYR A 109 11.69 -2.48 -19.57
CA TYR A 109 10.45 -3.16 -19.24
C TYR A 109 9.60 -2.24 -18.36
N TYR A 110 8.40 -1.94 -18.84
CA TYR A 110 7.37 -1.26 -18.08
C TYR A 110 6.38 -2.29 -17.57
N LYS A 111 6.06 -2.30 -16.27
CA LYS A 111 5.06 -3.22 -15.73
C LYS A 111 3.93 -2.46 -15.08
N TYR A 112 2.73 -2.72 -15.57
CA TYR A 112 1.51 -2.23 -14.97
C TYR A 112 0.95 -3.27 -13.99
N PHE A 113 0.87 -2.90 -12.71
CA PHE A 113 0.34 -3.75 -11.65
C PHE A 113 -1.16 -3.52 -11.51
N LEU A 114 -1.93 -4.50 -11.97
CA LEU A 114 -3.38 -4.46 -11.95
C LEU A 114 -3.94 -4.67 -10.52
N THR A 115 -5.12 -4.10 -10.29
CA THR A 115 -5.97 -4.35 -9.11
C THR A 115 -7.36 -4.79 -9.58
N SER A 116 -8.43 -4.09 -9.24
CA SER A 116 -9.81 -4.39 -9.62
C SER A 116 -10.32 -3.43 -10.71
N GLN A 117 -9.57 -3.25 -11.80
CA GLN A 117 -9.96 -2.35 -12.90
C GLN A 117 -11.18 -2.87 -13.64
N THR A 118 -12.09 -1.96 -14.00
CA THR A 118 -13.19 -2.24 -14.93
C THR A 118 -12.69 -2.35 -16.36
N LYS A 119 -13.54 -2.83 -17.26
CA LYS A 119 -13.22 -2.92 -18.70
C LYS A 119 -12.82 -1.56 -19.28
N GLU A 120 -13.56 -0.51 -18.95
CA GLU A 120 -13.33 0.85 -19.44
C GLU A 120 -11.97 1.38 -18.94
N GLN A 121 -11.66 1.13 -17.69
CA GLN A 121 -10.36 1.49 -17.09
C GLN A 121 -9.21 0.74 -17.76
N LEU A 122 -9.36 -0.57 -18.02
CA LEU A 122 -8.34 -1.37 -18.69
C LEU A 122 -8.09 -0.89 -20.13
N VAL A 123 -9.14 -0.55 -20.87
CA VAL A 123 -9.02 0.01 -22.22
C VAL A 123 -8.31 1.36 -22.17
N SER A 124 -8.68 2.25 -21.24
CA SER A 124 -8.04 3.56 -21.08
C SER A 124 -6.55 3.41 -20.73
N ILE A 125 -6.20 2.51 -19.80
CA ILE A 125 -4.83 2.21 -19.41
C ILE A 125 -4.03 1.67 -20.61
N SER A 126 -4.59 0.68 -21.33
CA SER A 126 -3.96 0.10 -22.51
C SER A 126 -3.66 1.15 -23.58
N ASN A 127 -4.63 2.01 -23.88
CA ASN A 127 -4.47 3.11 -24.83
C ASN A 127 -3.39 4.10 -24.38
N SER A 128 -3.37 4.46 -23.11
CA SER A 128 -2.35 5.37 -22.56
C SER A 128 -0.94 4.80 -22.64
N LEU A 129 -0.78 3.48 -22.51
CA LEU A 129 0.50 2.81 -22.60
C LEU A 129 0.89 2.41 -24.04
N GLN A 130 -0.02 2.59 -25.00
CA GLN A 130 0.24 2.27 -26.41
C GLN A 130 1.43 3.04 -26.99
N SER A 131 1.62 4.29 -26.57
CA SER A 131 2.76 5.11 -26.99
C SER A 131 4.11 4.50 -26.61
N LEU A 132 4.19 3.85 -25.43
CA LEU A 132 5.41 3.16 -25.01
C LEU A 132 5.74 1.98 -25.93
N LEU A 133 4.73 1.20 -26.32
CA LEU A 133 4.88 0.10 -27.27
C LEU A 133 5.34 0.60 -28.65
N MET A 134 4.78 1.70 -29.13
CA MET A 134 5.18 2.32 -30.40
C MET A 134 6.64 2.80 -30.40
N HIS A 135 7.20 3.12 -29.24
CA HIS A 135 8.62 3.47 -29.08
C HIS A 135 9.52 2.24 -28.79
N GLY A 136 9.05 1.04 -29.08
CA GLY A 136 9.80 -0.21 -28.91
C GLY A 136 9.98 -0.64 -27.45
N ARG A 137 9.25 -0.04 -26.51
CA ARG A 137 9.27 -0.45 -25.10
C ARG A 137 8.41 -1.68 -24.88
N LYS A 138 8.82 -2.56 -23.98
CA LYS A 138 8.02 -3.73 -23.60
C LYS A 138 7.15 -3.38 -22.40
N VAL A 139 5.84 -3.54 -22.55
CA VAL A 139 4.88 -3.35 -21.47
C VAL A 139 4.28 -4.68 -21.06
N LYS A 140 4.31 -5.01 -19.77
CA LYS A 140 3.66 -6.18 -19.18
C LYS A 140 2.57 -5.74 -18.21
N TYR A 141 1.48 -6.46 -18.20
CA TYR A 141 0.35 -6.25 -17.29
C TYR A 141 0.31 -7.39 -16.29
N ARG A 142 0.76 -7.12 -15.05
CA ARG A 142 0.73 -8.11 -13.99
C ARG A 142 -0.64 -8.20 -13.36
N LEU A 143 -1.23 -9.37 -13.40
CA LEU A 143 -2.53 -9.64 -12.79
C LEU A 143 -2.45 -9.56 -11.26
N HIS A 144 -3.51 -9.02 -10.65
CA HIS A 144 -3.72 -9.19 -9.22
C HIS A 144 -4.24 -10.60 -8.94
N PRO A 145 -3.67 -11.33 -7.93
CA PRO A 145 -4.01 -12.75 -7.72
C PRO A 145 -5.51 -13.01 -7.46
N ARG A 146 -6.23 -12.03 -6.90
CA ARG A 146 -7.64 -12.19 -6.48
C ARG A 146 -8.64 -11.36 -7.28
N TYR A 147 -8.23 -10.20 -7.84
CA TYR A 147 -9.17 -9.18 -8.30
C TYR A 147 -9.15 -8.94 -9.81
N SER A 148 -8.12 -9.39 -10.52
CA SER A 148 -8.08 -9.21 -11.97
C SER A 148 -8.91 -10.27 -12.70
N ASP A 149 -9.77 -9.82 -13.62
CA ASP A 149 -10.41 -10.71 -14.60
C ASP A 149 -9.39 -11.09 -15.68
N ARG A 150 -8.94 -12.34 -15.63
CA ARG A 150 -7.87 -12.86 -16.48
C ARG A 150 -8.22 -12.85 -17.96
N GLU A 151 -9.45 -13.25 -18.30
CA GLU A 151 -9.86 -13.34 -19.70
C GLU A 151 -10.09 -11.95 -20.30
N LEU A 152 -10.68 -11.05 -19.52
CA LEU A 152 -10.85 -9.66 -19.94
C LEU A 152 -9.49 -8.97 -20.18
N VAL A 153 -8.51 -9.15 -19.29
CA VAL A 153 -7.17 -8.57 -19.47
C VAL A 153 -6.52 -9.12 -20.73
N LYS A 154 -6.54 -10.46 -20.95
CA LYS A 154 -5.99 -11.07 -22.17
C LYS A 154 -6.60 -10.52 -23.47
N GLN A 155 -7.93 -10.31 -23.46
CA GLN A 155 -8.63 -9.77 -24.62
C GLN A 155 -8.22 -8.35 -24.96
N ILE A 156 -7.93 -7.54 -23.95
CA ILE A 156 -7.62 -6.10 -24.13
C ILE A 156 -6.14 -5.90 -24.45
N VAL A 157 -5.23 -6.55 -23.72
CA VAL A 157 -3.79 -6.26 -23.83
C VAL A 157 -2.98 -7.29 -24.60
N GLY A 158 -3.60 -8.41 -25.00
CA GLY A 158 -2.92 -9.57 -25.62
C GLY A 158 -2.30 -10.51 -24.59
N LYS A 159 -2.41 -11.82 -24.87
CA LYS A 159 -1.94 -12.89 -23.97
C LYS A 159 -0.44 -12.80 -23.66
N GLU A 160 0.34 -12.41 -24.63
CA GLU A 160 1.80 -12.26 -24.55
C GLU A 160 2.25 -11.14 -23.62
N ASN A 161 1.39 -10.15 -23.35
CA ASN A 161 1.67 -9.01 -22.47
C ASN A 161 1.22 -9.24 -21.03
N VAL A 162 0.58 -10.39 -20.74
CA VAL A 162 0.09 -10.70 -19.39
C VAL A 162 1.15 -11.44 -18.57
N GLU A 163 1.42 -10.94 -17.36
CA GLU A 163 2.24 -11.62 -16.35
C GLU A 163 1.36 -12.23 -15.27
N TYR A 164 1.56 -13.51 -15.02
CA TYR A 164 0.75 -14.31 -14.08
C TYR A 164 1.42 -14.43 -12.72
N PRO A 165 0.74 -14.08 -11.61
CA PRO A 165 1.31 -14.12 -10.26
C PRO A 165 1.73 -15.52 -9.79
N GLU A 166 1.12 -16.57 -10.33
CA GLU A 166 1.47 -17.97 -10.06
C GLU A 166 2.75 -18.44 -10.78
N LYS A 167 3.20 -17.71 -11.80
CA LYS A 167 4.39 -18.06 -12.60
C LYS A 167 5.60 -17.23 -12.23
N VAL A 168 5.37 -16.00 -11.80
CA VAL A 168 6.43 -15.03 -11.47
C VAL A 168 6.15 -14.49 -10.08
N SER A 169 7.09 -14.59 -9.16
CA SER A 169 6.94 -14.02 -7.84
C SER A 169 6.87 -12.49 -7.91
N ILE A 170 6.35 -11.83 -6.87
CA ILE A 170 6.32 -10.37 -6.84
C ILE A 170 7.73 -9.78 -6.83
N LEU A 171 8.67 -10.45 -6.16
CA LEU A 171 10.08 -10.05 -6.09
C LEU A 171 10.75 -10.09 -7.46
N ASP A 172 10.61 -11.22 -8.17
CA ASP A 172 11.14 -11.38 -9.52
C ASP A 172 10.50 -10.39 -10.49
N SER A 173 9.20 -10.11 -10.31
CA SER A 173 8.52 -9.14 -11.13
C SER A 173 9.10 -7.73 -10.94
N ILE A 174 9.33 -7.32 -9.69
CA ILE A 174 9.92 -6.02 -9.38
C ILE A 174 11.38 -5.94 -9.83
N SER A 175 12.17 -6.99 -9.60
CA SER A 175 13.59 -7.02 -10.00
C SER A 175 13.81 -6.99 -11.53
N ASN A 176 12.82 -7.46 -12.30
CA ASN A 176 12.89 -7.54 -13.75
C ASN A 176 12.05 -6.45 -14.45
N MET A 177 12.12 -5.22 -13.98
CA MET A 177 11.48 -4.07 -14.61
C MET A 177 12.32 -2.80 -14.45
N ASP A 178 12.12 -1.85 -15.34
CA ASP A 178 12.71 -0.52 -15.24
C ASP A 178 11.74 0.47 -14.59
N THR A 179 10.45 0.29 -14.82
CA THR A 179 9.41 1.21 -14.31
C THR A 179 8.18 0.44 -13.84
N ALA A 180 7.80 0.68 -12.61
CA ALA A 180 6.53 0.24 -12.04
C ALA A 180 5.43 1.27 -12.34
N ILE A 181 4.30 0.80 -12.86
CA ILE A 181 3.11 1.61 -13.10
C ILE A 181 1.93 0.94 -12.40
N GLY A 182 1.03 1.73 -11.83
CA GLY A 182 -0.17 1.18 -11.20
C GLY A 182 -1.05 2.26 -10.59
N LEU A 183 -2.27 1.87 -10.24
CA LEU A 183 -3.22 2.69 -9.49
C LEU A 183 -3.62 1.95 -8.22
N TYR A 184 -3.51 2.60 -7.06
CA TYR A 184 -3.96 2.08 -5.77
C TYR A 184 -3.37 0.70 -5.40
N THR A 185 -2.10 0.48 -5.70
CA THR A 185 -1.42 -0.78 -5.41
C THR A 185 -0.21 -0.57 -4.50
N THR A 186 -0.12 -1.38 -3.44
CA THR A 186 1.03 -1.38 -2.52
C THR A 186 2.33 -1.82 -3.19
N VAL A 187 2.26 -2.43 -4.37
CA VAL A 187 3.44 -2.85 -5.13
C VAL A 187 4.30 -1.65 -5.56
N LEU A 188 3.70 -0.47 -5.78
CA LEU A 188 4.47 0.74 -6.10
C LEU A 188 5.39 1.13 -4.93
N ASN A 189 4.92 1.03 -3.69
CA ASN A 189 5.76 1.26 -2.52
C ASN A 189 6.85 0.19 -2.38
N GLN A 190 6.51 -1.07 -2.65
CA GLN A 190 7.50 -2.14 -2.67
C GLN A 190 8.59 -1.86 -3.72
N ALA A 191 8.20 -1.47 -4.92
CA ALA A 191 9.13 -1.11 -6.00
C ALA A 191 9.99 0.10 -5.61
N TYR A 192 9.42 1.14 -5.02
CA TYR A 192 10.13 2.32 -4.53
C TYR A 192 11.20 1.96 -3.49
N HIS A 193 10.89 1.08 -2.55
CA HIS A 193 11.85 0.65 -1.52
C HIS A 193 12.87 -0.39 -2.03
N CYS A 194 12.69 -0.90 -3.23
CA CYS A 194 13.70 -1.71 -3.93
C CYS A 194 14.76 -0.87 -4.65
N GLY A 195 14.55 0.42 -4.81
CA GLY A 195 15.38 1.35 -5.55
C GLY A 195 15.00 1.42 -7.00
#